data_13e78a370257773b53a92acf895fd7d4
#
_entry.id   13e78a370257773b53a92acf895fd7d4
#
_cell.length_a   1.000
_cell.length_b   1.000
_cell.length_c   1.000
_cell.angle_alpha   90.00
_cell.angle_beta   90.00
_cell.angle_gamma   90.00
#
_symmetry.space_group_name_H-M   'P 1'
#
loop_
_entity.id
_entity.type
_entity.pdbx_description
1 polymer ?
#
loop_
_entity_poly.entity_id
_entity_poly.type
_entity_poly.pdbx_seq_one_letter_code
_entity_poly.pdbx_strand_id
1 'polypeptide(L)'
;MRLHVLCLVFAAMIFAGCETMTGYSPGAGGYDSVPDGEKAQATFSGGDGSSIQQAVIIADATEKTGVRAEYIWLHERYPGYRLRFQGLRHEAGRVYDEMRIVAADGKSHTIFFDITPFFGKLR
;
A
#
# COMPACT_ATOMS: atom_id res chain seq x y z
N MET A 1 66.62 -13.05 -19.92
CA MET A 1 65.59 -13.31 -18.91
C MET A 1 64.42 -12.39 -19.21
N ARG A 2 63.37 -12.95 -19.69
CA ARG A 2 62.13 -12.20 -19.95
C ARG A 2 61.08 -12.71 -19.01
N LEU A 3 60.72 -11.87 -18.05
CA LEU A 3 59.66 -12.15 -17.10
C LEU A 3 58.35 -11.77 -17.76
N HIS A 4 57.54 -12.79 -18.09
CA HIS A 4 56.21 -12.58 -18.59
C HIS A 4 55.28 -12.42 -17.38
N VAL A 5 54.87 -11.20 -17.13
CA VAL A 5 53.81 -10.94 -16.17
C VAL A 5 52.51 -11.27 -16.85
N LEU A 6 51.93 -12.38 -16.46
CA LEU A 6 50.60 -12.80 -16.87
C LEU A 6 49.59 -11.99 -16.06
N CYS A 7 48.99 -10.99 -16.68
CA CYS A 7 47.88 -10.23 -16.10
C CYS A 7 46.62 -11.12 -16.14
N LEU A 8 46.35 -11.74 -15.01
CA LEU A 8 45.07 -12.39 -14.78
C LEU A 8 44.00 -11.32 -14.51
N VAL A 9 43.24 -11.01 -15.53
CA VAL A 9 42.04 -10.20 -15.37
C VAL A 9 40.98 -11.08 -14.74
N PHE A 10 40.79 -10.96 -13.45
CA PHE A 10 39.62 -11.48 -12.77
C PHE A 10 38.42 -10.60 -13.16
N ALA A 11 37.65 -11.07 -14.12
CA ALA A 11 36.32 -10.54 -14.34
C ALA A 11 35.46 -10.96 -13.15
N ALA A 12 35.31 -10.07 -12.18
CA ALA A 12 34.30 -10.23 -11.15
C ALA A 12 32.92 -10.11 -11.83
N MET A 13 32.31 -11.24 -12.12
CA MET A 13 30.88 -11.27 -12.44
C MET A 13 30.13 -10.93 -11.17
N ILE A 14 29.73 -9.66 -11.08
CA ILE A 14 28.74 -9.24 -10.12
C ILE A 14 27.43 -9.83 -10.60
N PHE A 15 27.05 -10.99 -10.08
CA PHE A 15 25.69 -11.44 -10.13
C PHE A 15 24.88 -10.47 -9.25
N ALA A 16 24.35 -9.42 -9.85
CA ALA A 16 23.23 -8.72 -9.28
C ALA A 16 22.11 -9.77 -9.23
N GLY A 17 21.97 -10.42 -8.07
CA GLY A 17 20.83 -11.23 -7.77
C GLY A 17 19.62 -10.30 -7.85
N CYS A 18 18.90 -10.36 -8.97
CA CYS A 18 17.53 -9.91 -9.01
C CYS A 18 16.77 -10.86 -8.08
N GLU A 19 16.72 -10.54 -6.80
CA GLU A 19 15.69 -11.11 -5.95
C GLU A 19 14.38 -10.59 -6.52
N THR A 20 13.81 -11.38 -7.41
CA THR A 20 12.40 -11.26 -7.73
C THR A 20 11.67 -11.56 -6.43
N MET A 21 11.45 -10.53 -5.61
CA MET A 21 10.38 -10.59 -4.69
C MET A 21 9.15 -10.90 -5.53
N THR A 22 8.63 -12.12 -5.38
CA THR A 22 7.26 -12.44 -5.75
C THR A 22 6.37 -11.67 -4.78
N GLY A 23 6.50 -10.35 -4.82
CA GLY A 23 5.61 -9.41 -4.23
C GLY A 23 4.47 -9.28 -5.21
N TYR A 24 3.27 -9.42 -4.70
CA TYR A 24 2.04 -8.95 -5.27
C TYR A 24 2.31 -7.92 -6.38
N SER A 25 2.19 -8.38 -7.61
CA SER A 25 2.15 -7.48 -8.76
C SER A 25 0.74 -6.89 -8.76
N PRO A 26 0.57 -5.59 -8.49
CA PRO A 26 -0.74 -4.99 -8.67
C PRO A 26 -1.13 -5.24 -10.12
N GLY A 27 -2.10 -6.14 -10.30
CA GLY A 27 -2.62 -6.42 -11.61
C GLY A 27 -3.19 -5.13 -12.20
N ALA A 28 -2.89 -4.85 -13.46
CA ALA A 28 -3.50 -3.75 -14.19
C ALA A 28 -5.03 -3.87 -14.07
N GLY A 29 -5.65 -2.98 -13.27
CA GLY A 29 -7.08 -3.00 -12.98
C GLY A 29 -7.45 -3.39 -11.53
N GLY A 30 -6.49 -3.52 -10.63
CA GLY A 30 -6.74 -3.71 -9.20
C GLY A 30 -7.27 -2.45 -8.50
N TYR A 31 -7.71 -2.59 -7.27
CA TYR A 31 -8.20 -1.48 -6.44
C TYR A 31 -7.17 -0.37 -6.24
N ASP A 32 -5.89 -0.68 -6.38
CA ASP A 32 -4.75 0.20 -6.22
C ASP A 32 -4.51 1.16 -7.41
N SER A 33 -5.12 0.91 -8.56
CA SER A 33 -5.05 1.85 -9.68
C SER A 33 -6.22 2.82 -9.62
N VAL A 34 -5.97 4.02 -9.07
CA VAL A 34 -6.96 5.09 -8.95
C VAL A 34 -6.65 6.16 -9.99
N PRO A 35 -7.57 6.42 -10.95
CA PRO A 35 -7.44 7.55 -11.86
C PRO A 35 -7.44 8.89 -11.14
N ASP A 36 -6.66 9.84 -11.65
CA ASP A 36 -6.67 11.19 -11.12
C ASP A 36 -8.06 11.81 -11.16
N GLY A 37 -8.46 12.39 -10.03
CA GLY A 37 -9.77 13.05 -9.90
C GLY A 37 -10.95 12.12 -9.64
N GLU A 38 -10.74 10.81 -9.51
CA GLU A 38 -11.81 9.91 -9.06
C GLU A 38 -12.30 10.28 -7.68
N LYS A 39 -13.62 10.29 -7.49
CA LYS A 39 -14.26 10.60 -6.21
C LYS A 39 -14.77 9.34 -5.52
N ALA A 40 -14.52 9.27 -4.23
CA ALA A 40 -15.02 8.17 -3.42
C ALA A 40 -16.56 8.22 -3.32
N GLN A 41 -17.17 7.02 -3.39
CA GLN A 41 -18.60 6.84 -3.06
C GLN A 41 -18.71 6.43 -1.59
N ALA A 42 -18.29 7.32 -0.72
CA ALA A 42 -18.26 7.16 0.72
C ALA A 42 -18.08 8.52 1.38
N THR A 43 -18.32 8.59 2.69
CA THR A 43 -17.96 9.75 3.52
C THR A 43 -16.78 9.40 4.43
N PHE A 44 -15.89 10.35 4.60
CA PHE A 44 -14.73 10.24 5.48
C PHE A 44 -14.91 11.11 6.71
N SER A 45 -14.55 10.56 7.85
CA SER A 45 -14.49 11.28 9.14
C SER A 45 -13.40 10.67 10.03
N GLY A 46 -13.32 11.08 11.28
CA GLY A 46 -12.30 10.59 12.20
C GLY A 46 -10.99 11.35 12.09
N GLY A 47 -9.88 10.63 12.21
CA GLY A 47 -8.54 11.22 12.23
C GLY A 47 -7.78 11.10 10.91
N ASP A 48 -6.47 11.14 11.01
CA ASP A 48 -5.53 11.08 9.87
C ASP A 48 -5.07 9.66 9.49
N GLY A 49 -5.59 8.63 10.19
CA GLY A 49 -5.23 7.23 9.96
C GLY A 49 -3.94 6.77 10.63
N SER A 50 -3.21 7.63 11.33
CA SER A 50 -1.88 7.30 11.88
C SER A 50 -1.89 6.28 13.02
N SER A 51 -3.03 6.04 13.62
CA SER A 51 -3.25 5.04 14.68
C SER A 51 -4.71 4.58 14.68
N ILE A 52 -5.02 3.54 15.44
CA ILE A 52 -6.41 3.10 15.63
C ILE A 52 -7.26 4.21 16.24
N GLN A 53 -6.72 4.97 17.19
CA GLN A 53 -7.41 6.10 17.82
C GLN A 53 -7.64 7.26 16.86
N GLN A 54 -6.82 7.36 15.81
CA GLN A 54 -6.91 8.36 14.74
C GLN A 54 -7.35 7.75 13.42
N ALA A 55 -8.01 6.60 13.45
CA ALA A 55 -8.44 5.91 12.25
C ALA A 55 -9.36 6.80 11.38
N VAL A 56 -9.20 6.69 10.08
CA VAL A 56 -10.13 7.28 9.11
C VAL A 56 -11.40 6.44 9.10
N ILE A 57 -12.52 7.04 9.45
CA ILE A 57 -13.81 6.35 9.44
C ILE A 57 -14.41 6.47 8.04
N ILE A 58 -14.78 5.35 7.45
CA ILE A 58 -15.43 5.28 6.14
C ILE A 58 -16.88 4.84 6.34
N ALA A 59 -17.81 5.70 5.94
CA ALA A 59 -19.25 5.47 6.06
C ALA A 59 -19.96 5.69 4.72
N ASP A 60 -21.26 5.42 4.71
CA ASP A 60 -22.13 5.58 3.52
C ASP A 60 -21.62 4.80 2.30
N ALA A 61 -21.06 3.63 2.54
CA ALA A 61 -20.47 2.78 1.54
C ALA A 61 -20.95 1.34 1.64
N THR A 62 -20.83 0.61 0.55
CA THR A 62 -20.85 -0.85 0.52
C THR A 62 -19.42 -1.37 0.71
N GLU A 63 -19.27 -2.67 0.86
CA GLU A 63 -17.94 -3.28 0.93
C GLU A 63 -17.08 -2.90 -0.29
N LYS A 64 -17.67 -2.98 -1.48
CA LYS A 64 -16.97 -2.62 -2.73
C LYS A 64 -16.59 -1.15 -2.79
N THR A 65 -17.52 -0.24 -2.51
CA THR A 65 -17.26 1.21 -2.60
C THR A 65 -16.41 1.71 -1.44
N GLY A 66 -16.50 1.07 -0.27
CA GLY A 66 -15.67 1.38 0.89
C GLY A 66 -14.21 1.00 0.68
N VAL A 67 -13.93 -0.20 0.20
CA VAL A 67 -12.56 -0.60 -0.17
C VAL A 67 -11.99 0.33 -1.25
N ARG A 68 -12.80 0.67 -2.26
CA ARG A 68 -12.37 1.64 -3.27
C ARG A 68 -12.04 3.01 -2.67
N ALA A 69 -12.83 3.44 -1.68
CA ALA A 69 -12.61 4.71 -0.98
C ALA A 69 -11.28 4.75 -0.22
N GLU A 70 -10.83 3.64 0.36
CA GLU A 70 -9.51 3.56 1.01
C GLU A 70 -8.38 3.91 0.04
N TYR A 71 -8.41 3.31 -1.15
CA TYR A 71 -7.39 3.55 -2.18
C TYR A 71 -7.46 4.97 -2.74
N ILE A 72 -8.66 5.53 -2.91
CA ILE A 72 -8.83 6.93 -3.32
C ILE A 72 -8.24 7.87 -2.28
N TRP A 73 -8.53 7.63 -0.99
CA TRP A 73 -7.99 8.41 0.11
C TRP A 73 -6.45 8.36 0.14
N LEU A 74 -5.87 7.17 -0.03
CA LEU A 74 -4.41 7.01 -0.10
C LEU A 74 -3.81 7.72 -1.31
N HIS A 75 -4.44 7.63 -2.47
CA HIS A 75 -3.98 8.30 -3.70
C HIS A 75 -3.97 9.82 -3.54
N GLU A 76 -4.97 10.40 -2.89
CA GLU A 76 -5.04 11.83 -2.64
C GLU A 76 -4.03 12.33 -1.60
N ARG A 77 -3.78 11.54 -0.54
CA ARG A 77 -2.88 11.91 0.56
C ARG A 77 -1.41 11.57 0.29
N TYR A 78 -1.16 10.49 -0.39
CA TYR A 78 0.17 9.95 -0.66
C TYR A 78 0.35 9.65 -2.15
N PRO A 79 0.34 10.67 -3.04
CA PRO A 79 0.50 10.44 -4.48
C PRO A 79 1.77 9.63 -4.77
N GLY A 80 1.66 8.59 -5.58
CA GLY A 80 2.78 7.72 -5.92
C GLY A 80 3.17 6.72 -4.83
N TYR A 81 2.32 6.48 -3.84
CA TYR A 81 2.57 5.46 -2.81
C TYR A 81 2.64 4.06 -3.41
N ARG A 82 3.28 3.16 -2.67
CA ARG A 82 3.28 1.72 -2.94
C ARG A 82 2.76 0.98 -1.73
N LEU A 83 1.75 0.14 -1.96
CA LEU A 83 1.21 -0.73 -0.91
C LEU A 83 2.20 -1.85 -0.59
N ARG A 84 2.43 -2.10 0.70
CA ARG A 84 3.31 -3.16 1.20
C ARG A 84 2.57 -4.24 1.94
N PHE A 85 1.48 -3.87 2.60
CA PHE A 85 0.67 -4.78 3.40
C PHE A 85 -0.74 -4.23 3.51
N GLN A 86 -1.70 -5.12 3.50
CA GLN A 86 -3.10 -4.86 3.84
C GLN A 86 -3.63 -6.03 4.66
N GLY A 87 -4.30 -5.76 5.76
CA GLY A 87 -4.89 -6.79 6.60
C GLY A 87 -5.93 -6.25 7.55
N LEU A 88 -6.88 -7.11 7.90
CA LEU A 88 -7.94 -6.78 8.85
C LEU A 88 -7.42 -6.83 10.29
N ARG A 89 -7.89 -5.90 11.10
CA ARG A 89 -7.67 -5.85 12.53
C ARG A 89 -8.99 -5.69 13.27
N HIS A 90 -9.20 -6.57 14.22
CA HIS A 90 -10.38 -6.52 15.10
C HIS A 90 -9.94 -6.02 16.47
N GLU A 91 -10.53 -4.93 16.92
CA GLU A 91 -10.22 -4.35 18.23
C GLU A 91 -11.46 -3.65 18.81
N ALA A 92 -11.75 -3.95 20.07
CA ALA A 92 -12.87 -3.33 20.82
C ALA A 92 -14.21 -3.38 20.06
N GLY A 93 -14.53 -4.50 19.41
CA GLY A 93 -15.77 -4.67 18.64
C GLY A 93 -15.83 -3.92 17.31
N ARG A 94 -14.74 -3.30 16.89
CA ARG A 94 -14.63 -2.61 15.60
C ARG A 94 -13.69 -3.36 14.66
N VAL A 95 -13.87 -3.11 13.38
CA VAL A 95 -13.05 -3.69 12.31
C VAL A 95 -12.30 -2.59 11.60
N TYR A 96 -10.99 -2.77 11.51
CA TYR A 96 -10.09 -1.84 10.83
C TYR A 96 -9.40 -2.53 9.67
N ASP A 97 -9.15 -1.78 8.60
CA ASP A 97 -8.18 -2.17 7.60
C ASP A 97 -6.85 -1.47 7.91
N GLU A 98 -5.80 -2.27 8.14
CA GLU A 98 -4.44 -1.79 8.36
C GLU A 98 -3.69 -1.86 7.04
N MET A 99 -3.31 -0.71 6.51
CA MET A 99 -2.55 -0.61 5.26
C MET A 99 -1.18 -0.02 5.52
N ARG A 100 -0.13 -0.75 5.14
CA ARG A 100 1.25 -0.25 5.21
C ARG A 100 1.71 0.14 3.83
N ILE A 101 2.16 1.37 3.71
CA ILE A 101 2.58 1.96 2.44
C ILE A 101 4.00 2.52 2.54
N VAL A 102 4.64 2.66 1.39
CA VAL A 102 5.83 3.50 1.21
C VAL A 102 5.45 4.66 0.31
N ALA A 103 5.56 5.87 0.84
CA ALA A 103 5.28 7.10 0.09
C ALA A 103 6.36 7.37 -0.97
N ALA A 104 6.09 8.29 -1.88
CA ALA A 104 7.01 8.64 -2.96
C ALA A 104 8.38 9.14 -2.46
N ASP A 105 8.43 9.73 -1.26
CA ASP A 105 9.66 10.16 -0.60
C ASP A 105 10.46 9.03 0.07
N GLY A 106 9.97 7.78 -0.02
CA GLY A 106 10.59 6.60 0.59
C GLY A 106 10.21 6.34 2.04
N LYS A 107 9.41 7.21 2.67
CA LYS A 107 8.95 7.02 4.06
C LYS A 107 7.85 5.99 4.14
N SER A 108 7.92 5.15 5.17
CA SER A 108 6.88 4.16 5.47
C SER A 108 5.80 4.77 6.37
N HIS A 109 4.55 4.45 6.07
CA HIS A 109 3.39 4.85 6.86
C HIS A 109 2.50 3.63 7.09
N THR A 110 1.90 3.56 8.26
CA THR A 110 0.80 2.65 8.56
C THR A 110 -0.47 3.47 8.69
N ILE A 111 -1.48 3.14 7.89
CA ILE A 111 -2.76 3.84 7.87
C ILE A 111 -3.85 2.89 8.33
N PHE A 112 -4.68 3.34 9.26
CA PHE A 112 -5.83 2.62 9.77
C PHE A 112 -7.12 3.23 9.25
N PHE A 113 -7.93 2.41 8.59
CA PHE A 113 -9.29 2.75 8.22
C PHE A 113 -10.27 2.01 9.12
N ASP A 114 -11.18 2.72 9.74
CA ASP A 114 -12.31 2.11 10.45
C ASP A 114 -13.38 1.78 9.42
N ILE A 115 -13.50 0.51 9.11
CA ILE A 115 -14.43 -0.02 8.11
C ILE A 115 -15.67 -0.64 8.72
N THR A 116 -15.83 -0.54 10.05
CA THR A 116 -17.00 -1.07 10.76
C THR A 116 -18.32 -0.67 10.12
N PRO A 117 -18.51 0.58 9.63
CA PRO A 117 -19.78 1.00 9.05
C PRO A 117 -20.21 0.20 7.82
N PHE A 118 -19.27 -0.34 7.04
CA PHE A 118 -19.59 -1.07 5.80
C PHE A 118 -19.12 -2.53 5.80
N PHE A 119 -18.30 -2.97 6.75
CA PHE A 119 -17.77 -4.32 6.78
C PHE A 119 -18.88 -5.37 6.72
N GLY A 120 -18.78 -6.27 5.74
CA GLY A 120 -19.80 -7.30 5.48
C GLY A 120 -21.07 -6.80 4.78
N LYS A 121 -21.16 -5.53 4.41
CA LYS A 121 -22.31 -4.98 3.67
C LYS A 121 -22.07 -5.08 2.18
N LEU A 122 -22.73 -6.02 1.54
CA LEU A 122 -22.58 -6.28 0.10
C LEU A 122 -23.35 -5.28 -0.79
N ARG A 123 -24.28 -4.53 -0.19
CA ARG A 123 -25.16 -3.58 -0.89
C ARG A 123 -25.28 -2.29 -0.11
#